data_f387f5fda311dd89ce09fb466e87a9db
#
_entry.id   f387f5fda311dd89ce09fb466e87a9db
#
_cell.length_a   1.000
_cell.length_b   1.000
_cell.length_c   1.000
_cell.angle_alpha   90.00
_cell.angle_beta   90.00
_cell.angle_gamma   90.00
#
_symmetry.space_group_name_H-M   'P 1'
#
loop_
_entity.id
_entity.type
_entity.pdbx_description
1 polymer ?
#
loop_
_entity_poly.entity_id
_entity_poly.type
_entity_poly.pdbx_seq_one_letter_code
_entity_poly.pdbx_strand_id
1 'polypeptide(L)'
;MELKTTISTAELSPQISALKNDMQKKGYSPSSIRHLNYVWDSLLCYASRVPETAFNEKFREDFLKSEYGFRMDMEDTMYRANRALELLKNYIDFGVITGVPKRGYREFNDGYHMLITAFADEEARRGLTEGSMKSLWSRLYRLHLFFIEKGAPAYDLVTREMINDFIKHLAPYSTTYVSENLRMLRRLALYAFQNGYHSEDLSGCI
;
A
#
# COMPACT_ATOMS: atom_id res chain seq x y z
N MET A 1 2.86 24.83 -20.46
CA MET A 1 3.17 23.57 -21.18
C MET A 1 1.88 22.77 -21.15
N GLU A 2 1.10 22.79 -22.25
CA GLU A 2 -0.14 22.03 -22.32
C GLU A 2 0.19 20.54 -22.35
N LEU A 3 -0.37 19.81 -21.41
CA LEU A 3 -0.21 18.37 -21.28
C LEU A 3 -0.93 17.69 -22.46
N LYS A 4 -0.20 16.96 -23.30
CA LYS A 4 -0.77 16.10 -24.34
C LYS A 4 -1.37 14.86 -23.72
N THR A 5 -2.56 14.98 -23.12
CA THR A 5 -3.18 13.87 -22.40
C THR A 5 -4.18 13.08 -23.25
N THR A 6 -4.13 13.21 -24.58
CA THR A 6 -5.05 12.51 -25.46
C THR A 6 -4.29 11.76 -26.53
N ILE A 7 -4.17 10.44 -26.36
CA ILE A 7 -3.70 9.55 -27.43
C ILE A 7 -4.85 8.68 -27.93
N SER A 8 -4.69 8.14 -29.15
CA SER A 8 -5.65 7.15 -29.66
C SER A 8 -5.60 5.89 -28.80
N THR A 9 -6.75 5.27 -28.56
CA THR A 9 -6.84 3.96 -27.90
C THR A 9 -6.04 2.87 -28.65
N ALA A 10 -5.84 3.01 -29.97
CA ALA A 10 -4.97 2.12 -30.74
C ALA A 10 -3.48 2.22 -30.34
N GLU A 11 -3.05 3.34 -29.77
CA GLU A 11 -1.67 3.56 -29.31
C GLU A 11 -1.42 3.05 -27.89
N LEU A 12 -2.46 2.64 -27.15
CA LEU A 12 -2.30 2.14 -25.78
C LEU A 12 -1.39 0.91 -25.68
N SER A 13 -1.56 -0.06 -26.60
CA SER A 13 -0.76 -1.29 -26.56
C SER A 13 0.74 -1.06 -26.71
N PRO A 14 1.23 -0.29 -27.70
CA PRO A 14 2.64 0.05 -27.79
C PRO A 14 3.15 0.87 -26.58
N GLN A 15 2.37 1.80 -26.05
CA GLN A 15 2.74 2.58 -24.88
C GLN A 15 2.87 1.71 -23.62
N ILE A 16 1.95 0.79 -23.39
CA ILE A 16 2.01 -0.17 -22.29
C ILE A 16 3.25 -1.06 -22.41
N SER A 17 3.56 -1.51 -23.63
CA SER A 17 4.73 -2.36 -23.88
C SER A 17 6.04 -1.61 -23.62
N ALA A 18 6.14 -0.36 -24.04
CA ALA A 18 7.27 0.50 -23.76
C ALA A 18 7.43 0.77 -22.24
N LEU A 19 6.34 1.08 -21.57
CA LEU A 19 6.31 1.29 -20.13
C LEU A 19 6.79 0.05 -19.35
N LYS A 20 6.34 -1.16 -19.75
CA LYS A 20 6.79 -2.43 -19.13
C LYS A 20 8.29 -2.63 -19.28
N ASN A 21 8.84 -2.38 -20.47
CA ASN A 21 10.27 -2.50 -20.73
C ASN A 21 11.08 -1.52 -19.86
N ASP A 22 10.62 -0.30 -19.72
CA ASP A 22 11.30 0.71 -18.89
C ASP A 22 11.18 0.39 -17.39
N MET A 23 10.06 -0.19 -16.96
CA MET A 23 9.92 -0.69 -15.60
C MET A 23 10.92 -1.80 -15.29
N GLN A 24 11.13 -2.74 -16.22
CA GLN A 24 12.14 -3.80 -16.09
C GLN A 24 13.55 -3.21 -15.97
N LYS A 25 13.92 -2.28 -16.84
CA LYS A 25 15.22 -1.58 -16.80
C LYS A 25 15.43 -0.83 -15.47
N LYS A 26 14.36 -0.26 -14.90
CA LYS A 26 14.39 0.43 -13.59
C LYS A 26 14.34 -0.50 -12.38
N GLY A 27 14.38 -1.82 -12.58
CA GLY A 27 14.44 -2.80 -11.50
C GLY A 27 13.13 -3.05 -10.76
N TYR A 28 11.98 -2.81 -11.39
CA TYR A 28 10.69 -3.21 -10.83
C TYR A 28 10.61 -4.73 -10.73
N SER A 29 10.07 -5.24 -9.62
CA SER A 29 9.92 -6.69 -9.45
C SER A 29 8.94 -7.26 -10.49
N PRO A 30 9.18 -8.50 -10.98
CA PRO A 30 8.23 -9.17 -11.88
C PRO A 30 6.81 -9.24 -11.32
N SER A 31 6.67 -9.40 -10.00
CA SER A 31 5.38 -9.39 -9.31
C SER A 31 4.68 -8.03 -9.42
N SER A 32 5.42 -6.92 -9.21
CA SER A 32 4.85 -5.57 -9.35
C SER A 32 4.35 -5.30 -10.76
N ILE A 33 5.15 -5.69 -11.78
CA ILE A 33 4.77 -5.53 -13.18
C ILE A 33 3.54 -6.39 -13.51
N ARG A 34 3.46 -7.62 -13.01
CA ARG A 34 2.32 -8.51 -13.22
C ARG A 34 1.02 -7.93 -12.69
N HIS A 35 1.03 -7.34 -11.49
CA HIS A 35 -0.16 -6.71 -10.92
C HIS A 35 -0.66 -5.51 -11.71
N LEU A 36 0.25 -4.66 -12.21
CA LEU A 36 -0.11 -3.55 -13.08
C LEU A 36 -0.59 -4.02 -14.44
N ASN A 37 0.06 -5.05 -14.99
CA ASN A 37 -0.30 -5.63 -16.27
C ASN A 37 -1.74 -6.12 -16.31
N TYR A 38 -2.22 -6.71 -15.22
CA TYR A 38 -3.61 -7.16 -15.12
C TYR A 38 -4.62 -6.02 -15.37
N VAL A 39 -4.33 -4.84 -14.83
CA VAL A 39 -5.16 -3.65 -15.07
C VAL A 39 -5.04 -3.16 -16.52
N TRP A 40 -3.84 -3.16 -17.08
CA TRP A 40 -3.63 -2.71 -18.46
C TRP A 40 -4.23 -3.69 -19.48
N ASP A 41 -4.20 -4.98 -19.24
CA ASP A 41 -4.86 -5.98 -20.10
C ASP A 41 -6.40 -5.79 -20.05
N SER A 42 -6.96 -5.51 -18.87
CA SER A 42 -8.38 -5.13 -18.73
C SER A 42 -8.69 -3.83 -19.46
N LEU A 43 -7.81 -2.83 -19.39
CA LEU A 43 -7.96 -1.56 -20.10
C LEU A 43 -7.97 -1.75 -21.62
N LEU A 44 -7.08 -2.57 -22.18
CA LEU A 44 -7.04 -2.90 -23.60
C LEU A 44 -8.30 -3.65 -24.05
N CYS A 45 -8.78 -4.58 -23.23
CA CYS A 45 -10.03 -5.28 -23.48
C CYS A 45 -11.24 -4.31 -23.46
N TYR A 46 -11.28 -3.37 -22.53
CA TYR A 46 -12.30 -2.34 -22.49
C TYR A 46 -12.23 -1.44 -23.73
N ALA A 47 -11.04 -0.95 -24.08
CA ALA A 47 -10.81 -0.12 -25.26
C ALA A 47 -11.29 -0.77 -26.58
N SER A 48 -11.21 -2.10 -26.68
CA SER A 48 -11.70 -2.83 -27.86
C SER A 48 -13.23 -2.94 -27.95
N ARG A 49 -13.94 -2.68 -26.85
CA ARG A 49 -15.41 -2.82 -26.75
C ARG A 49 -16.16 -1.50 -26.86
N VAL A 50 -15.49 -0.38 -26.64
CA VAL A 50 -16.11 0.94 -26.65
C VAL A 50 -15.77 1.71 -27.91
N PRO A 51 -16.71 2.55 -28.44
CA PRO A 51 -16.49 3.33 -29.64
C PRO A 51 -15.53 4.51 -29.42
N GLU A 52 -15.18 4.81 -28.19
CA GLU A 52 -14.28 5.90 -27.82
C GLU A 52 -12.88 5.62 -28.36
N THR A 53 -12.34 6.55 -29.15
CA THR A 53 -11.06 6.40 -29.80
C THR A 53 -9.91 7.13 -29.10
N ALA A 54 -10.22 7.86 -28.03
CA ALA A 54 -9.25 8.69 -27.30
C ALA A 54 -9.13 8.26 -25.85
N PHE A 55 -7.87 8.00 -25.42
CA PHE A 55 -7.54 7.79 -24.01
C PHE A 55 -7.39 9.14 -23.32
N ASN A 56 -8.44 9.55 -22.61
CA ASN A 56 -8.53 10.82 -21.88
C ASN A 56 -9.10 10.57 -20.47
N GLU A 57 -9.31 11.62 -19.67
CA GLU A 57 -9.80 11.50 -18.30
C GLU A 57 -11.17 10.82 -18.25
N LYS A 58 -12.10 11.23 -19.14
CA LYS A 58 -13.43 10.62 -19.22
C LYS A 58 -13.36 9.12 -19.51
N PHE A 59 -12.51 8.71 -20.47
CA PHE A 59 -12.30 7.30 -20.79
C PHE A 59 -11.80 6.50 -19.58
N ARG A 60 -10.89 7.10 -18.78
CA ARG A 60 -10.37 6.48 -17.55
C ARG A 60 -11.44 6.31 -16.49
N GLU A 61 -12.27 7.34 -16.28
CA GLU A 61 -13.41 7.30 -15.34
C GLU A 61 -14.43 6.24 -15.76
N ASP A 62 -14.81 6.21 -17.03
CA ASP A 62 -15.75 5.23 -17.58
C ASP A 62 -15.21 3.80 -17.47
N PHE A 63 -13.92 3.59 -17.73
CA PHE A 63 -13.26 2.32 -17.52
C PHE A 63 -13.31 1.88 -16.05
N LEU A 64 -12.93 2.75 -15.13
CA LEU A 64 -12.95 2.44 -13.70
C LEU A 64 -14.35 2.11 -13.21
N LYS A 65 -15.34 2.87 -13.66
CA LYS A 65 -16.74 2.64 -13.33
C LYS A 65 -17.26 1.31 -13.89
N SER A 66 -16.90 0.99 -15.13
CA SER A 66 -17.34 -0.24 -15.81
C SER A 66 -16.71 -1.50 -15.21
N GLU A 67 -15.39 -1.50 -15.06
CA GLU A 67 -14.65 -2.71 -14.71
C GLU A 67 -14.45 -2.89 -13.19
N TYR A 68 -14.54 -1.79 -12.42
CA TYR A 68 -14.28 -1.77 -10.99
C TYR A 68 -15.40 -1.16 -10.14
N GLY A 69 -16.45 -0.55 -10.75
CA GLY A 69 -17.50 0.16 -10.03
C GLY A 69 -18.27 -0.69 -9.03
N PHE A 70 -18.47 -1.98 -9.31
CA PHE A 70 -19.13 -2.92 -8.39
C PHE A 70 -18.19 -3.40 -7.24
N ARG A 71 -16.91 -3.03 -7.30
CA ARG A 71 -15.87 -3.36 -6.31
C ARG A 71 -15.44 -2.14 -5.50
N MET A 72 -16.28 -1.11 -5.44
CA MET A 72 -15.95 0.15 -4.74
C MET A 72 -15.75 -0.03 -3.23
N ASP A 73 -16.25 -1.13 -2.66
CA ASP A 73 -16.00 -1.58 -1.30
C ASP A 73 -14.58 -2.15 -1.08
N MET A 74 -13.84 -2.41 -2.18
CA MET A 74 -12.47 -2.93 -2.14
C MET A 74 -11.46 -1.80 -2.43
N GLU A 75 -11.22 -0.92 -1.46
CA GLU A 75 -10.28 0.21 -1.57
C GLU A 75 -8.93 -0.17 -2.20
N ASP A 76 -8.36 -1.33 -1.82
CA ASP A 76 -7.08 -1.81 -2.35
C ASP A 76 -7.14 -2.10 -3.87
N THR A 77 -8.26 -2.59 -4.38
CA THR A 77 -8.42 -2.92 -5.81
C THR A 77 -8.56 -1.66 -6.64
N MET A 78 -9.39 -0.73 -6.19
CA MET A 78 -9.56 0.57 -6.84
C MET A 78 -8.27 1.40 -6.79
N TYR A 79 -7.58 1.40 -5.65
CA TYR A 79 -6.28 2.06 -5.52
C TYR A 79 -5.25 1.52 -6.51
N ARG A 80 -5.19 0.19 -6.69
CA ARG A 80 -4.27 -0.45 -7.66
C ARG A 80 -4.62 -0.10 -9.10
N ALA A 81 -5.92 -0.09 -9.43
CA ALA A 81 -6.38 0.28 -10.76
C ALA A 81 -6.04 1.75 -11.07
N ASN A 82 -6.37 2.67 -10.17
CA ASN A 82 -6.00 4.08 -10.30
C ASN A 82 -4.50 4.27 -10.46
N ARG A 83 -3.69 3.59 -9.64
CA ARG A 83 -2.23 3.68 -9.73
C ARG A 83 -1.69 3.20 -11.07
N ALA A 84 -2.25 2.13 -11.63
CA ALA A 84 -1.83 1.61 -12.94
C ALA A 84 -2.15 2.61 -14.07
N LEU A 85 -3.33 3.24 -14.00
CA LEU A 85 -3.75 4.26 -14.96
C LEU A 85 -2.92 5.55 -14.84
N GLU A 86 -2.64 6.01 -13.61
CA GLU A 86 -1.77 7.18 -13.38
C GLU A 86 -0.35 6.93 -13.90
N LEU A 87 0.20 5.74 -13.69
CA LEU A 87 1.52 5.39 -14.18
C LEU A 87 1.57 5.43 -15.71
N LEU A 88 0.53 4.87 -16.36
CA LEU A 88 0.41 4.87 -17.82
C LEU A 88 0.23 6.30 -18.35
N LYS A 89 -0.66 7.09 -17.75
CA LYS A 89 -0.87 8.49 -18.11
C LYS A 89 0.43 9.30 -18.03
N ASN A 90 1.13 9.21 -16.92
CA ASN A 90 2.40 9.92 -16.73
C ASN A 90 3.46 9.47 -17.75
N TYR A 91 3.47 8.20 -18.10
CA TYR A 91 4.38 7.70 -19.14
C TYR A 91 4.04 8.25 -20.53
N ILE A 92 2.76 8.34 -20.86
CA ILE A 92 2.27 8.94 -22.10
C ILE A 92 2.63 10.43 -22.17
N ASP A 93 2.44 11.15 -21.07
CA ASP A 93 2.66 12.61 -21.01
C ASP A 93 4.13 12.98 -21.05
N PHE A 94 4.98 12.23 -20.36
CA PHE A 94 6.37 12.61 -20.12
C PHE A 94 7.41 11.67 -20.78
N GLY A 95 7.00 10.52 -21.34
CA GLY A 95 7.90 9.53 -21.91
C GLY A 95 8.82 8.83 -20.90
N VAL A 96 8.61 9.09 -19.61
CA VAL A 96 9.42 8.52 -18.53
C VAL A 96 8.52 8.06 -17.38
N ILE A 97 8.95 7.01 -16.68
CA ILE A 97 8.35 6.66 -15.42
C ILE A 97 8.71 7.76 -14.42
N THR A 98 7.81 8.71 -14.25
CA THR A 98 7.90 9.70 -13.18
C THR A 98 7.84 8.93 -11.87
N GLY A 99 8.86 9.06 -11.06
CA GLY A 99 9.16 8.18 -9.95
C GLY A 99 7.93 7.64 -9.26
N VAL A 100 7.81 6.32 -9.22
CA VAL A 100 7.13 5.75 -8.07
C VAL A 100 7.77 6.44 -6.89
N PRO A 101 7.05 7.14 -6.04
CA PRO A 101 7.63 7.60 -4.80
C PRO A 101 8.29 6.34 -4.23
N LYS A 102 9.61 6.30 -4.14
CA LYS A 102 10.27 5.31 -3.29
C LYS A 102 9.41 5.40 -2.07
N ARG A 103 8.67 4.33 -1.73
CA ARG A 103 7.83 4.31 -0.51
C ARG A 103 8.73 4.96 0.49
N GLY A 104 8.42 6.22 0.85
CA GLY A 104 9.34 7.07 1.57
C GLY A 104 9.76 6.24 2.75
N TYR A 105 11.03 6.21 3.06
CA TYR A 105 11.54 5.50 4.22
C TYR A 105 10.50 5.75 5.29
N ARG A 106 9.88 4.67 5.79
CA ARG A 106 8.78 4.81 6.74
C ARG A 106 9.42 5.32 8.01
N GLU A 107 9.44 6.63 8.14
CA GLU A 107 10.01 7.28 9.29
C GLU A 107 9.01 7.14 10.43
N PHE A 108 9.48 6.53 11.48
CA PHE A 108 8.78 6.55 12.76
C PHE A 108 9.23 7.80 13.49
N ASN A 109 8.31 8.46 14.19
CA ASN A 109 8.71 9.54 15.06
C ASN A 109 9.58 9.02 16.22
N ASP A 110 10.29 9.92 16.88
CA ASP A 110 11.27 9.57 17.92
C ASP A 110 10.66 8.71 19.05
N GLY A 111 9.40 8.95 19.40
CA GLY A 111 8.71 8.21 20.45
C GLY A 111 8.37 6.75 20.12
N TYR A 112 8.56 6.34 18.86
CA TYR A 112 8.33 4.95 18.41
C TYR A 112 9.58 4.32 17.80
N HIS A 113 10.51 5.13 17.32
CA HIS A 113 11.63 4.66 16.52
C HIS A 113 12.46 3.59 17.23
N MET A 114 12.87 3.86 18.46
CA MET A 114 13.70 2.93 19.26
C MET A 114 12.97 1.61 19.53
N LEU A 115 11.73 1.67 20.00
CA LEU A 115 10.93 0.47 20.27
C LEU A 115 10.75 -0.37 19.01
N ILE A 116 10.29 0.25 17.92
CA ILE A 116 9.95 -0.48 16.69
C ILE A 116 11.19 -1.09 16.06
N THR A 117 12.33 -0.40 16.06
CA THR A 117 13.59 -0.92 15.54
C THR A 117 14.06 -2.11 16.38
N ALA A 118 14.12 -1.96 17.70
CA ALA A 118 14.55 -3.03 18.60
C ALA A 118 13.62 -4.27 18.52
N PHE A 119 12.30 -4.06 18.43
CA PHE A 119 11.34 -5.14 18.23
C PHE A 119 11.52 -5.85 16.88
N ALA A 120 11.72 -5.10 15.80
CA ALA A 120 11.93 -5.67 14.47
C ALA A 120 13.24 -6.49 14.41
N ASP A 121 14.31 -6.04 15.08
CA ASP A 121 15.58 -6.77 15.19
C ASP A 121 15.40 -8.09 15.97
N GLU A 122 14.59 -8.07 17.03
CA GLU A 122 14.26 -9.29 17.79
C GLU A 122 13.48 -10.28 16.92
N GLU A 123 12.50 -9.79 16.12
CA GLU A 123 11.75 -10.63 15.19
C GLU A 123 12.63 -11.21 14.08
N ALA A 124 13.60 -10.43 13.58
CA ALA A 124 14.58 -10.91 12.61
C ALA A 124 15.45 -12.03 13.20
N ARG A 125 15.91 -11.88 14.45
CA ARG A 125 16.69 -12.92 15.17
C ARG A 125 15.90 -14.21 15.37
N ARG A 126 14.57 -14.15 15.43
CA ARG A 126 13.67 -15.32 15.49
C ARG A 126 13.49 -16.02 14.14
N GLY A 127 14.15 -15.56 13.09
CA GLY A 127 14.19 -16.21 11.79
C GLY A 127 13.06 -15.80 10.83
N LEU A 128 12.47 -14.61 10.98
CA LEU A 128 11.53 -14.10 9.99
C LEU A 128 12.21 -13.94 8.63
N THR A 129 11.52 -14.40 7.57
CA THR A 129 11.98 -14.21 6.19
C THR A 129 11.95 -12.72 5.80
N GLU A 130 12.72 -12.33 4.79
CA GLU A 130 12.74 -10.95 4.27
C GLU A 130 11.32 -10.46 3.89
N GLY A 131 10.51 -11.32 3.27
CA GLY A 131 9.11 -11.01 2.92
C GLY A 131 8.24 -10.77 4.16
N SER A 132 8.42 -11.59 5.21
CA SER A 132 7.73 -11.43 6.49
C SER A 132 8.16 -10.15 7.19
N MET A 133 9.45 -9.80 7.13
CA MET A 133 9.98 -8.55 7.69
C MET A 133 9.38 -7.32 6.99
N LYS A 134 9.28 -7.31 5.65
CA LYS A 134 8.61 -6.23 4.91
C LYS A 134 7.14 -6.06 5.34
N SER A 135 6.46 -7.18 5.56
CA SER A 135 5.08 -7.21 6.05
C SER A 135 4.97 -6.66 7.47
N LEU A 136 5.89 -7.08 8.36
CA LEU A 136 5.99 -6.59 9.74
C LEU A 136 6.17 -5.07 9.79
N TRP A 137 7.16 -4.53 9.07
CA TRP A 137 7.39 -3.08 8.97
C TRP A 137 6.15 -2.32 8.47
N SER A 138 5.41 -2.91 7.53
CA SER A 138 4.17 -2.31 7.01
C SER A 138 3.09 -2.20 8.08
N ARG A 139 2.92 -3.24 8.90
CA ARG A 139 1.93 -3.27 9.98
C ARG A 139 2.32 -2.33 11.12
N LEU A 140 3.58 -2.36 11.53
CA LEU A 140 4.11 -1.46 12.58
C LEU A 140 3.92 0.01 12.21
N TYR A 141 4.14 0.36 10.94
CA TYR A 141 3.95 1.72 10.46
C TYR A 141 2.46 2.16 10.52
N ARG A 142 1.53 1.29 10.13
CA ARG A 142 0.09 1.59 10.24
C ARG A 142 -0.34 1.75 11.69
N LEU A 143 0.13 0.88 12.56
CA LEU A 143 -0.11 0.96 14.00
C LEU A 143 0.39 2.29 14.58
N HIS A 144 1.61 2.66 14.26
CA HIS A 144 2.22 3.93 14.66
C HIS A 144 1.37 5.13 14.23
N LEU A 145 0.97 5.20 12.94
CA LEU A 145 0.12 6.30 12.45
C LEU A 145 -1.22 6.35 13.17
N PHE A 146 -1.84 5.19 13.41
CA PHE A 146 -3.10 5.11 14.14
C PHE A 146 -2.98 5.66 15.57
N PHE A 147 -1.94 5.30 16.30
CA PHE A 147 -1.76 5.77 17.66
C PHE A 147 -1.40 7.26 17.72
N ILE A 148 -0.63 7.77 16.77
CA ILE A 148 -0.39 9.23 16.65
C ILE A 148 -1.71 9.97 16.41
N GLU A 149 -2.55 9.50 15.50
CA GLU A 149 -3.87 10.08 15.23
C GLU A 149 -4.77 10.08 16.48
N LYS A 150 -4.65 9.06 17.31
CA LYS A 150 -5.34 8.96 18.61
C LYS A 150 -4.73 9.80 19.73
N GLY A 151 -3.65 10.53 19.47
CA GLY A 151 -3.03 11.43 20.43
C GLY A 151 -1.92 10.79 21.28
N ALA A 152 -1.36 9.64 20.86
CA ALA A 152 -0.18 9.05 21.48
C ALA A 152 1.06 9.29 20.59
N PRO A 153 1.79 10.41 20.71
CA PRO A 153 2.99 10.70 19.96
C PRO A 153 4.20 9.80 20.34
N ALA A 154 4.10 9.06 21.44
CA ALA A 154 5.09 8.07 21.87
C ALA A 154 4.37 6.83 22.42
N TYR A 155 5.05 5.67 22.37
CA TYR A 155 4.40 4.39 22.69
C TYR A 155 4.05 4.26 24.18
N ASP A 156 4.77 4.90 25.07
CA ASP A 156 4.49 4.94 26.52
C ASP A 156 3.17 5.64 26.88
N LEU A 157 2.59 6.39 25.94
CA LEU A 157 1.28 7.05 26.05
C LEU A 157 0.14 6.22 25.46
N VAL A 158 0.40 5.05 24.92
CA VAL A 158 -0.63 4.16 24.38
C VAL A 158 -1.46 3.58 25.54
N THR A 159 -2.78 3.69 25.44
CA THR A 159 -3.71 3.18 26.45
C THR A 159 -4.43 1.92 26.01
N ARG A 160 -5.05 1.21 26.96
CA ARG A 160 -5.93 0.06 26.68
C ARG A 160 -7.08 0.43 25.74
N GLU A 161 -7.62 1.63 25.87
CA GLU A 161 -8.70 2.13 25.01
C GLU A 161 -8.24 2.30 23.58
N MET A 162 -7.04 2.84 23.36
CA MET A 162 -6.44 2.96 22.03
C MET A 162 -6.18 1.59 21.39
N ILE A 163 -5.73 0.60 22.16
CA ILE A 163 -5.60 -0.79 21.72
C ILE A 163 -6.96 -1.34 21.26
N ASN A 164 -8.01 -1.18 22.10
CA ASN A 164 -9.36 -1.63 21.73
C ASN A 164 -9.90 -0.92 20.49
N ASP A 165 -9.63 0.36 20.33
CA ASP A 165 -10.02 1.12 19.15
C ASP A 165 -9.30 0.63 17.90
N PHE A 166 -8.01 0.28 18.01
CA PHE A 166 -7.27 -0.32 16.91
C PHE A 166 -7.85 -1.69 16.52
N ILE A 167 -8.21 -2.51 17.50
CA ILE A 167 -8.87 -3.81 17.25
C ILE A 167 -10.19 -3.62 16.49
N LYS A 168 -11.02 -2.65 16.90
CA LYS A 168 -12.25 -2.29 16.20
C LYS A 168 -11.98 -1.78 14.78
N HIS A 169 -10.92 -0.99 14.60
CA HIS A 169 -10.50 -0.49 13.29
C HIS A 169 -10.12 -1.64 12.32
N LEU A 170 -9.66 -2.77 12.85
CA LEU A 170 -9.34 -3.94 12.04
C LEU A 170 -10.58 -4.77 11.62
N ALA A 171 -11.75 -4.56 12.22
CA ALA A 171 -12.94 -5.38 12.01
C ALA A 171 -13.39 -5.53 10.54
N PRO A 172 -13.28 -4.52 9.66
CA PRO A 172 -13.67 -4.64 8.24
C PRO A 172 -12.72 -5.51 7.39
N TYR A 173 -11.54 -5.86 7.90
CA TYR A 173 -10.54 -6.60 7.14
C TYR A 173 -10.72 -8.12 7.19
N SER A 174 -10.03 -8.85 6.31
CA SER A 174 -10.08 -10.31 6.30
C SER A 174 -9.57 -10.93 7.60
N THR A 175 -10.13 -12.07 8.00
CA THR A 175 -9.77 -12.81 9.22
C THR A 175 -8.27 -13.05 9.34
N THR A 176 -7.60 -13.41 8.24
CA THR A 176 -6.14 -13.61 8.21
C THR A 176 -5.40 -12.31 8.53
N TYR A 177 -5.81 -11.19 7.91
CA TYR A 177 -5.20 -9.89 8.17
C TYR A 177 -5.38 -9.46 9.63
N VAL A 178 -6.58 -9.61 10.18
CA VAL A 178 -6.89 -9.32 11.59
C VAL A 178 -6.00 -10.16 12.51
N SER A 179 -5.99 -11.50 12.34
CA SER A 179 -5.22 -12.42 13.19
C SER A 179 -3.72 -12.08 13.20
N GLU A 180 -3.16 -11.74 12.04
CA GLU A 180 -1.74 -11.38 11.94
C GLU A 180 -1.41 -10.03 12.60
N ASN A 181 -2.32 -9.04 12.51
CA ASN A 181 -2.14 -7.78 13.21
C ASN A 181 -2.28 -7.94 14.74
N LEU A 182 -3.26 -8.71 15.21
CA LEU A 182 -3.42 -8.98 16.65
C LEU A 182 -2.22 -9.73 17.21
N ARG A 183 -1.70 -10.74 16.49
CA ARG A 183 -0.48 -11.45 16.90
C ARG A 183 0.73 -10.52 17.00
N MET A 184 0.92 -9.65 16.01
CA MET A 184 1.99 -8.65 16.01
C MET A 184 1.82 -7.67 17.17
N LEU A 185 0.62 -7.13 17.36
CA LEU A 185 0.31 -6.15 18.41
C LEU A 185 0.56 -6.73 19.82
N ARG A 186 0.07 -7.96 20.08
CA ARG A 186 0.30 -8.67 21.36
C ARG A 186 1.79 -8.84 21.65
N ARG A 187 2.57 -9.24 20.64
CA ARG A 187 4.01 -9.42 20.79
C ARG A 187 4.74 -8.10 21.00
N LEU A 188 4.36 -7.04 20.30
CA LEU A 188 4.92 -5.71 20.47
C LEU A 188 4.60 -5.16 21.88
N ALA A 189 3.36 -5.31 22.34
CA ALA A 189 2.95 -4.84 23.67
C ALA A 189 3.73 -5.55 24.79
N LEU A 190 3.86 -6.87 24.70
CA LEU A 190 4.65 -7.65 25.64
C LEU A 190 6.13 -7.25 25.62
N TYR A 191 6.69 -7.09 24.42
CA TYR A 191 8.09 -6.66 24.24
C TYR A 191 8.32 -5.26 24.82
N ALA A 192 7.40 -4.34 24.56
CA ALA A 192 7.48 -2.97 25.09
C ALA A 192 7.49 -2.95 26.63
N PHE A 193 6.63 -3.74 27.27
CA PHE A 193 6.60 -3.88 28.71
C PHE A 193 7.89 -4.50 29.25
N GLN A 194 8.32 -5.61 28.70
CA GLN A 194 9.53 -6.35 29.15
C GLN A 194 10.83 -5.54 29.02
N ASN A 195 10.88 -4.59 28.07
CA ASN A 195 12.06 -3.76 27.80
C ASN A 195 11.91 -2.31 28.30
N GLY A 196 10.89 -2.00 29.09
CA GLY A 196 10.72 -0.71 29.73
C GLY A 196 10.27 0.44 28.81
N TYR A 197 9.76 0.11 27.60
CA TYR A 197 9.15 1.11 26.69
C TYR A 197 7.70 1.46 27.06
N HIS A 198 7.10 0.67 27.94
CA HIS A 198 5.78 0.94 28.50
C HIS A 198 5.70 0.46 29.95
N SER A 199 5.04 1.22 30.82
CA SER A 199 4.95 0.91 32.25
C SER A 199 3.95 -0.21 32.59
N GLU A 200 3.02 -0.52 31.67
CA GLU A 200 1.96 -1.50 31.83
C GLU A 200 2.03 -2.58 30.75
N ASP A 201 1.74 -3.83 31.12
CA ASP A 201 1.58 -4.91 30.14
C ASP A 201 0.19 -4.81 29.46
N LEU A 202 0.20 -4.28 28.24
CA LEU A 202 -1.00 -4.17 27.41
C LEU A 202 -1.31 -5.44 26.60
N SER A 203 -0.44 -6.46 26.62
CA SER A 203 -0.62 -7.67 25.81
C SER A 203 -1.86 -8.49 26.22
N GLY A 204 -2.26 -8.40 27.48
CA GLY A 204 -3.46 -9.05 27.99
C GLY A 204 -4.80 -8.45 27.52
N CYS A 205 -4.76 -7.30 26.86
CA CYS A 205 -5.94 -6.64 26.28
C CYS A 205 -6.25 -7.08 24.84
N ILE A 206 -5.41 -7.95 24.22
CA ILE A 206 -5.41 -8.25 22.80
C ILE A 206 -5.90 -9.67 22.54
#